data_76d123ece14183cf2f72ef069ecff106
#
_entry.id   76d123ece14183cf2f72ef069ecff106
#
_cell.length_a   1.000
_cell.length_b   1.000
_cell.length_c   1.000
_cell.angle_alpha   90.00
_cell.angle_beta   90.00
_cell.angle_gamma   90.00
#
_symmetry.space_group_name_H-M   'P 1'
#
loop_
_entity.id
_entity.type
_entity.pdbx_description
1 polymer ?
#
loop_
_entity_poly.entity_id
_entity_poly.type
_entity_poly.pdbx_seq_one_letter_code
_entity_poly.pdbx_strand_id
1 'polypeptide(L)'
;ARLLRVFGQGPAAVVGGLMLATAFLSIWISNTASTMVMAPIAAAMAASRPRDERFAAAALLGVAFAATIGGMGSLIGTPPNAILAAHLSDRYGRVIGFAEWAMIGIPVVLILLPLAWVLLARVFFPPAPGPLELALGGGRLTTGARRVAWIGGLAALALVLRPLLE
;
A
#
# COMPACT_ATOMS: atom_id res chain seq x y z
N ALA A 1 -6.13 -4.81 13.98
CA ALA A 1 -7.44 -5.23 14.49
C ALA A 1 -8.56 -4.19 14.27
N ARG A 2 -8.34 -2.87 14.42
CA ARG A 2 -9.40 -1.85 14.22
C ARG A 2 -9.76 -1.63 12.74
N LEU A 3 -8.82 -1.68 11.81
CA LEU A 3 -9.08 -1.53 10.37
C LEU A 3 -9.94 -2.66 9.80
N LEU A 4 -9.75 -3.89 10.28
CA LEU A 4 -10.54 -5.05 9.86
C LEU A 4 -12.02 -4.97 10.32
N ARG A 5 -12.33 -4.20 11.35
CA ARG A 5 -13.72 -3.97 11.77
C ARG A 5 -14.49 -3.03 10.86
N VAL A 6 -13.78 -2.12 10.16
CA VAL A 6 -14.39 -1.14 9.25
C VAL A 6 -14.73 -1.78 7.90
N PHE A 7 -13.91 -2.73 7.42
CA PHE A 7 -14.08 -3.37 6.11
C PHE A 7 -14.91 -4.68 6.14
N GLY A 8 -15.31 -5.16 7.33
CA GLY A 8 -15.99 -6.44 7.49
C GLY A 8 -15.02 -7.62 7.67
N GLN A 9 -15.55 -8.77 8.10
CA GLN A 9 -14.74 -9.98 8.38
C GLN A 9 -14.63 -10.94 7.18
N GLY A 10 -15.06 -10.51 6.00
CA GLY A 10 -15.07 -11.36 4.80
C GLY A 10 -13.71 -11.36 4.06
N PRO A 11 -13.46 -12.37 3.21
CA PRO A 11 -12.23 -12.49 2.45
C PRO A 11 -11.93 -11.28 1.56
N ALA A 12 -12.95 -10.67 0.97
CA ALA A 12 -12.79 -9.43 0.19
C ALA A 12 -12.26 -8.25 1.05
N ALA A 13 -12.68 -8.17 2.31
CA ALA A 13 -12.19 -7.14 3.23
C ALA A 13 -10.72 -7.36 3.60
N VAL A 14 -10.31 -8.61 3.71
CA VAL A 14 -8.90 -8.96 3.95
C VAL A 14 -8.04 -8.56 2.75
N VAL A 15 -8.50 -8.79 1.51
CA VAL A 15 -7.83 -8.28 0.30
C VAL A 15 -7.70 -6.75 0.37
N GLY A 16 -8.76 -6.03 0.74
CA GLY A 16 -8.71 -4.57 0.91
C GLY A 16 -7.70 -4.13 1.98
N GLY A 17 -7.63 -4.84 3.09
CA GLY A 17 -6.65 -4.60 4.15
C GLY A 17 -5.20 -4.82 3.70
N LEU A 18 -4.94 -5.89 2.93
CA LEU A 18 -3.64 -6.15 2.30
C LEU A 18 -3.26 -5.03 1.32
N MET A 19 -4.21 -4.63 0.47
CA MET A 19 -3.99 -3.55 -0.50
C MET A 19 -3.70 -2.21 0.20
N LEU A 20 -4.45 -1.86 1.23
CA LEU A 20 -4.19 -0.64 2.03
C LEU A 20 -2.81 -0.65 2.68
N ALA A 21 -2.44 -1.76 3.33
CA ALA A 21 -1.13 -1.89 3.95
C ALA A 21 0.00 -1.79 2.92
N THR A 22 -0.16 -2.45 1.76
CA THR A 22 0.81 -2.42 0.67
C THR A 22 0.96 -1.01 0.08
N ALA A 23 -0.16 -0.35 -0.22
CA ALA A 23 -0.14 1.01 -0.76
C ALA A 23 0.50 2.00 0.22
N PHE A 24 0.18 1.90 1.50
CA PHE A 24 0.79 2.71 2.53
C PHE A 24 2.32 2.52 2.61
N LEU A 25 2.79 1.28 2.56
CA LEU A 25 4.23 0.99 2.51
C LEU A 25 4.87 1.58 1.25
N SER A 26 4.19 1.44 0.10
CA SER A 26 4.73 1.86 -1.19
C SER A 26 4.80 3.38 -1.38
N ILE A 27 4.12 4.16 -0.55
CA ILE A 27 4.31 5.62 -0.48
C ILE A 27 5.74 5.96 0.00
N TRP A 28 6.33 5.12 0.87
CA TRP A 28 7.61 5.41 1.55
C TRP A 28 8.79 4.61 1.02
N ILE A 29 8.53 3.42 0.49
CA ILE A 29 9.56 2.52 -0.07
C ILE A 29 9.17 2.11 -1.50
N SER A 30 10.13 1.59 -2.27
CA SER A 30 9.86 1.20 -3.66
C SER A 30 8.75 0.14 -3.77
N ASN A 31 8.03 0.14 -4.91
CA ASN A 31 7.00 -0.85 -5.21
C ASN A 31 7.52 -2.29 -5.07
N THR A 32 8.74 -2.53 -5.54
CA THR A 32 9.39 -3.84 -5.43
C THR A 32 9.58 -4.26 -3.97
N ALA A 33 10.12 -3.37 -3.13
CA ALA A 33 10.34 -3.66 -1.71
C ALA A 33 9.00 -3.91 -0.98
N SER A 34 7.99 -3.09 -1.25
CA SER A 34 6.64 -3.27 -0.69
C SER A 34 6.04 -4.61 -1.08
N THR A 35 6.18 -5.00 -2.37
CA THR A 35 5.69 -6.27 -2.88
C THR A 35 6.45 -7.44 -2.27
N MET A 36 7.78 -7.36 -2.15
CA MET A 36 8.59 -8.44 -1.55
C MET A 36 8.23 -8.71 -0.09
N VAL A 37 7.80 -7.68 0.65
CA VAL A 37 7.34 -7.83 2.04
C VAL A 37 5.91 -8.39 2.10
N MET A 38 5.03 -7.91 1.24
CA MET A 38 3.59 -8.19 1.35
C MET A 38 3.14 -9.43 0.57
N ALA A 39 3.83 -9.81 -0.51
CA ALA A 39 3.47 -10.99 -1.29
C ALA A 39 3.56 -12.31 -0.50
N PRO A 40 4.61 -12.57 0.31
CA PRO A 40 4.63 -13.76 1.18
C PRO A 40 3.46 -13.79 2.18
N ILE A 41 3.04 -12.63 2.70
CA ILE A 41 1.90 -12.53 3.62
C ILE A 41 0.60 -12.89 2.88
N ALA A 42 0.42 -12.33 1.67
CA ALA A 42 -0.73 -12.66 0.83
C ALA A 42 -0.75 -14.15 0.45
N ALA A 43 0.42 -14.71 0.10
CA ALA A 43 0.54 -16.14 -0.24
C ALA A 43 0.23 -17.05 0.97
N ALA A 44 0.72 -16.71 2.17
CA ALA A 44 0.39 -17.44 3.40
C ALA A 44 -1.12 -17.39 3.72
N MET A 45 -1.75 -16.22 3.50
CA MET A 45 -3.21 -16.10 3.63
C MET A 45 -3.95 -16.91 2.57
N ALA A 46 -3.46 -16.93 1.33
CA ALA A 46 -4.03 -17.76 0.27
C ALA A 46 -3.90 -19.26 0.58
N ALA A 47 -2.79 -19.69 1.16
CA ALA A 47 -2.57 -21.08 1.57
C ALA A 47 -3.52 -21.54 2.67
N SER A 48 -4.08 -20.64 3.50
CA SER A 48 -5.13 -20.99 4.46
C SER A 48 -6.47 -21.34 3.81
N ARG A 49 -6.63 -21.03 2.51
CA ARG A 49 -7.83 -21.32 1.70
C ARG A 49 -7.47 -22.01 0.38
N PRO A 50 -6.91 -23.21 0.39
CA PRO A 50 -6.32 -23.85 -0.79
C PRO A 50 -7.32 -24.15 -1.91
N ARG A 51 -8.64 -24.13 -1.63
CA ARG A 51 -9.71 -24.33 -2.62
C ARG A 51 -10.30 -23.03 -3.17
N ASP A 52 -9.81 -21.87 -2.71
CA ASP A 52 -10.30 -20.56 -3.14
C ASP A 52 -9.23 -19.83 -3.99
N GLU A 53 -9.07 -20.32 -5.22
CA GLU A 53 -8.13 -19.74 -6.18
C GLU A 53 -8.43 -18.25 -6.48
N ARG A 54 -9.72 -17.86 -6.41
CA ARG A 54 -10.12 -16.45 -6.60
C ARG A 54 -9.62 -15.57 -5.49
N PHE A 55 -9.65 -16.04 -4.24
CA PHE A 55 -9.05 -15.32 -3.12
C PHE A 55 -7.54 -15.18 -3.29
N ALA A 56 -6.86 -16.25 -3.70
CA ALA A 56 -5.42 -16.23 -3.93
C ALA A 56 -5.06 -15.21 -5.03
N ALA A 57 -5.77 -15.23 -6.16
CA ALA A 57 -5.58 -14.28 -7.25
C ALA A 57 -5.86 -12.85 -6.81
N ALA A 58 -7.00 -12.59 -6.14
CA ALA A 58 -7.35 -11.26 -5.64
C ALA A 58 -6.32 -10.71 -4.64
N ALA A 59 -5.80 -11.56 -3.74
CA ALA A 59 -4.81 -11.16 -2.74
C ALA A 59 -3.45 -10.82 -3.37
N LEU A 60 -2.94 -11.69 -4.24
CA LEU A 60 -1.62 -11.50 -4.87
C LEU A 60 -1.63 -10.35 -5.88
N LEU A 61 -2.63 -10.30 -6.77
CA LEU A 61 -2.80 -9.19 -7.70
C LEU A 61 -3.10 -7.89 -6.95
N GLY A 62 -3.89 -7.95 -5.88
CA GLY A 62 -4.16 -6.82 -5.01
C GLY A 62 -2.90 -6.20 -4.44
N VAL A 63 -1.95 -7.01 -3.97
CA VAL A 63 -0.63 -6.52 -3.50
C VAL A 63 0.14 -5.85 -4.64
N ALA A 64 0.19 -6.45 -5.83
CA ALA A 64 0.92 -5.90 -6.97
C ALA A 64 0.34 -4.55 -7.43
N PHE A 65 -0.98 -4.47 -7.60
CA PHE A 65 -1.65 -3.21 -7.97
C PHE A 65 -1.54 -2.15 -6.87
N ALA A 66 -1.70 -2.55 -5.61
CA ALA A 66 -1.60 -1.63 -4.49
C ALA A 66 -0.19 -1.05 -4.32
N ALA A 67 0.86 -1.84 -4.58
CA ALA A 67 2.23 -1.34 -4.59
C ALA A 67 2.42 -0.27 -5.67
N THR A 68 1.95 -0.52 -6.88
CA THR A 68 2.05 0.42 -8.00
C THR A 68 1.25 1.70 -7.73
N ILE A 69 -0.01 1.55 -7.32
CA ILE A 69 -0.90 2.68 -7.03
C ILE A 69 -0.35 3.51 -5.86
N GLY A 70 0.06 2.85 -4.77
CA GLY A 70 0.63 3.52 -3.60
C GLY A 70 1.89 4.33 -3.92
N GLY A 71 2.77 3.78 -4.77
CA GLY A 71 3.97 4.46 -5.23
C GLY A 71 3.74 5.78 -5.97
N MET A 72 2.55 5.98 -6.54
CA MET A 72 2.17 7.26 -7.17
C MET A 72 1.95 8.36 -6.13
N GLY A 73 1.68 7.99 -4.87
CA GLY A 73 1.32 8.92 -3.79
C GLY A 73 2.47 9.81 -3.30
N SER A 74 3.72 9.49 -3.61
CA SER A 74 4.86 10.29 -3.20
C SER A 74 5.92 10.41 -4.30
N LEU A 75 6.75 11.44 -4.18
CA LEU A 75 7.83 11.69 -5.13
C LEU A 75 8.87 10.57 -5.16
N ILE A 76 9.08 9.89 -4.03
CA ILE A 76 10.09 8.83 -3.84
C ILE A 76 9.52 7.41 -3.96
N GLY A 77 8.21 7.25 -4.01
CA GLY A 77 7.55 5.93 -4.03
C GLY A 77 7.88 5.11 -5.28
N THR A 78 8.11 5.78 -6.42
CA THR A 78 8.52 5.10 -7.65
C THR A 78 9.46 5.98 -8.49
N PRO A 79 10.50 5.40 -9.15
CA PRO A 79 11.49 6.16 -9.93
C PRO A 79 10.90 7.09 -11.00
N PRO A 80 9.85 6.73 -11.76
CA PRO A 80 9.25 7.62 -12.75
C PRO A 80 8.79 8.98 -12.19
N ASN A 81 8.35 9.03 -10.94
CA ASN A 81 7.91 10.27 -10.30
C ASN A 81 9.07 11.26 -10.16
N ALA A 82 10.21 10.77 -9.66
CA ALA A 82 11.43 11.58 -9.52
C ALA A 82 12.00 12.03 -10.89
N ILE A 83 11.94 11.14 -11.89
CA ILE A 83 12.37 11.47 -13.26
C ILE A 83 11.49 12.57 -13.85
N LEU A 84 10.17 12.50 -13.68
CA LEU A 84 9.24 13.52 -14.14
C LEU A 84 9.51 14.86 -13.45
N ALA A 85 9.72 14.85 -12.12
CA ALA A 85 10.01 16.07 -11.36
C ALA A 85 11.34 16.71 -11.80
N ALA A 86 12.38 15.91 -12.01
CA ALA A 86 13.65 16.39 -12.53
C ALA A 86 13.49 16.99 -13.94
N HIS A 87 12.76 16.32 -14.82
CA HIS A 87 12.49 16.82 -16.17
C HIS A 87 11.76 18.17 -16.17
N LEU A 88 10.77 18.33 -15.29
CA LEU A 88 10.03 19.58 -15.13
C LEU A 88 10.93 20.71 -14.61
N SER A 89 11.84 20.39 -13.68
CA SER A 89 12.84 21.34 -13.18
C SER A 89 13.79 21.79 -14.29
N ASP A 90 14.36 20.85 -15.04
CA ASP A 90 15.37 21.14 -16.07
C ASP A 90 14.77 21.86 -17.28
N ARG A 91 13.57 21.49 -17.68
CA ARG A 91 12.97 22.00 -18.92
C ARG A 91 12.17 23.29 -18.72
N TYR A 92 11.55 23.43 -17.56
CA TYR A 92 10.58 24.51 -17.28
C TYR A 92 10.95 25.34 -16.05
N GLY A 93 12.07 25.06 -15.39
CA GLY A 93 12.50 25.74 -14.16
C GLY A 93 11.55 25.53 -12.97
N ARG A 94 10.63 24.54 -13.06
CA ARG A 94 9.62 24.28 -12.03
C ARG A 94 10.08 23.16 -11.11
N VAL A 95 10.50 23.50 -9.91
CA VAL A 95 10.87 22.54 -8.87
C VAL A 95 9.61 22.05 -8.17
N ILE A 96 9.30 20.77 -8.32
CA ILE A 96 8.17 20.11 -7.62
C ILE A 96 8.70 19.49 -6.34
N GLY A 97 8.22 20.01 -5.20
CA GLY A 97 8.54 19.49 -3.88
C GLY A 97 7.72 18.25 -3.51
N PHE A 98 8.15 17.57 -2.44
CA PHE A 98 7.47 16.37 -1.92
C PHE A 98 6.00 16.64 -1.57
N ALA A 99 5.71 17.74 -0.90
CA ALA A 99 4.37 18.11 -0.49
C ALA A 99 3.47 18.45 -1.69
N GLU A 100 4.01 19.16 -2.69
CA GLU A 100 3.28 19.50 -3.92
C GLU A 100 2.92 18.25 -4.71
N TRP A 101 3.87 17.29 -4.83
CA TRP A 101 3.58 16.00 -5.43
C TRP A 101 2.49 15.24 -4.68
N ALA A 102 2.59 15.16 -3.34
CA ALA A 102 1.64 14.44 -2.49
C ALA A 102 0.22 15.02 -2.59
N MET A 103 0.07 16.34 -2.74
CA MET A 103 -1.25 16.98 -2.92
C MET A 103 -1.99 16.46 -4.17
N ILE A 104 -1.28 16.02 -5.19
CA ILE A 104 -1.86 15.43 -6.40
C ILE A 104 -1.90 13.91 -6.29
N GLY A 105 -0.81 13.30 -5.85
CA GLY A 105 -0.66 11.84 -5.82
C GLY A 105 -1.58 11.16 -4.80
N ILE A 106 -1.74 11.72 -3.61
CA ILE A 106 -2.60 11.11 -2.57
C ILE A 106 -4.06 11.02 -3.01
N PRO A 107 -4.72 12.08 -3.55
CA PRO A 107 -6.08 11.96 -4.10
C PRO A 107 -6.20 10.88 -5.19
N VAL A 108 -5.22 10.77 -6.08
CA VAL A 108 -5.19 9.73 -7.11
C VAL A 108 -5.15 8.33 -6.48
N VAL A 109 -4.30 8.11 -5.48
CA VAL A 109 -4.24 6.85 -4.73
C VAL A 109 -5.57 6.55 -4.06
N LEU A 110 -6.19 7.54 -3.41
CA LEU A 110 -7.48 7.39 -2.71
C LEU A 110 -8.64 7.02 -3.64
N ILE A 111 -8.56 7.36 -4.91
CA ILE A 111 -9.55 7.00 -5.94
C ILE A 111 -9.22 5.63 -6.54
N LEU A 112 -7.97 5.44 -6.98
CA LEU A 112 -7.57 4.23 -7.72
C LEU A 112 -7.52 2.98 -6.83
N LEU A 113 -7.12 3.11 -5.57
CA LEU A 113 -6.99 1.95 -4.69
C LEU A 113 -8.35 1.28 -4.37
N PRO A 114 -9.40 2.01 -3.97
CA PRO A 114 -10.73 1.43 -3.81
C PRO A 114 -11.31 0.88 -5.13
N LEU A 115 -11.07 1.57 -6.24
CA LEU A 115 -11.51 1.10 -7.56
C LEU A 115 -10.85 -0.24 -7.90
N ALA A 116 -9.54 -0.34 -7.76
CA ALA A 116 -8.80 -1.58 -7.99
C ALA A 116 -9.28 -2.71 -7.05
N TRP A 117 -9.53 -2.39 -5.77
CA TRP A 117 -10.08 -3.35 -4.82
C TRP A 117 -11.46 -3.87 -5.24
N VAL A 118 -12.37 -2.98 -5.64
CA VAL A 118 -13.72 -3.37 -6.11
C VAL A 118 -13.59 -4.25 -7.36
N LEU A 119 -12.78 -3.85 -8.33
CA LEU A 119 -12.58 -4.62 -9.55
C LEU A 119 -12.02 -6.01 -9.26
N LEU A 120 -10.97 -6.09 -8.44
CA LEU A 120 -10.34 -7.38 -8.13
C LEU A 120 -11.22 -8.26 -7.24
N ALA A 121 -11.71 -7.73 -6.12
CA ALA A 121 -12.35 -8.53 -5.09
C ALA A 121 -13.88 -8.67 -5.25
N ARG A 122 -14.51 -7.95 -6.17
CA ARG A 122 -15.96 -7.99 -6.39
C ARG A 122 -16.36 -8.34 -7.81
N VAL A 123 -15.52 -7.99 -8.82
CA VAL A 123 -15.85 -8.19 -10.23
C VAL A 123 -15.09 -9.37 -10.81
N PHE A 124 -13.75 -9.34 -10.81
CA PHE A 124 -12.94 -10.34 -11.49
C PHE A 124 -12.71 -11.61 -10.68
N PHE A 125 -12.39 -11.45 -9.40
CA PHE A 125 -12.02 -12.56 -8.52
C PHE A 125 -12.80 -12.50 -7.19
N PRO A 126 -14.15 -12.57 -7.21
CA PRO A 126 -14.93 -12.54 -5.97
C PRO A 126 -14.58 -13.77 -5.12
N PRO A 127 -13.99 -13.57 -3.93
CA PRO A 127 -13.64 -14.69 -3.04
C PRO A 127 -14.87 -15.40 -2.54
N ALA A 128 -14.77 -16.71 -2.31
CA ALA A 128 -15.86 -17.49 -1.73
C ALA A 128 -16.20 -16.97 -0.31
N PRO A 129 -17.50 -16.86 0.04
CA PRO A 129 -17.90 -16.46 1.39
C PRO A 129 -17.42 -17.49 2.43
N GLY A 130 -17.08 -17.03 3.61
CA GLY A 130 -16.67 -17.89 4.71
C GLY A 130 -15.69 -17.20 5.64
N PRO A 131 -15.54 -17.69 6.87
CA PRO A 131 -14.58 -17.13 7.81
C PRO A 131 -13.15 -17.35 7.29
N LEU A 132 -12.31 -16.35 7.43
CA LEU A 132 -10.87 -16.49 7.28
C LEU A 132 -10.33 -16.83 8.67
N GLU A 133 -9.87 -18.04 8.87
CA GLU A 133 -9.07 -18.38 10.05
C GLU A 133 -7.69 -17.72 9.89
N LEU A 134 -7.69 -16.41 10.11
CA LEU A 134 -6.43 -15.68 10.21
C LEU A 134 -5.77 -16.13 11.51
N ALA A 135 -4.81 -17.00 11.42
CA ALA A 135 -3.78 -17.16 12.44
C ALA A 135 -2.95 -15.85 12.52
N LEU A 136 -3.64 -14.74 12.73
CA LEU A 136 -2.98 -13.50 13.14
C LEU A 136 -2.45 -13.80 14.54
N GLY A 137 -1.24 -14.29 14.60
CA GLY A 137 -0.51 -14.29 15.85
C GLY A 137 -0.65 -12.89 16.42
N GLY A 138 -1.46 -12.73 17.46
CA GLY A 138 -1.67 -11.47 18.18
C GLY A 138 -0.40 -11.04 18.91
N GLY A 139 0.74 -11.10 18.21
CA GLY A 139 2.03 -10.66 18.68
C GLY A 139 1.98 -9.16 18.92
N ARG A 140 2.18 -8.75 20.18
CA ARG A 140 2.55 -7.37 20.49
C ARG A 140 3.72 -7.00 19.59
N LEU A 141 3.63 -5.84 18.94
CA LEU A 141 4.75 -5.29 18.17
C LEU A 141 6.03 -5.45 19.00
N THR A 142 6.99 -6.19 18.45
CA THR A 142 8.29 -6.33 19.12
C THR A 142 8.90 -4.95 19.32
N THR A 143 9.76 -4.80 20.31
CA THR A 143 10.45 -3.53 20.58
C THR A 143 11.19 -3.02 19.33
N GLY A 144 11.73 -3.93 18.51
CA GLY A 144 12.33 -3.60 17.22
C GLY A 144 11.34 -3.04 16.21
N ALA A 145 10.17 -3.67 16.05
CA ALA A 145 9.12 -3.19 15.14
C ALA A 145 8.59 -1.80 15.55
N ARG A 146 8.47 -1.53 16.86
CA ARG A 146 8.12 -0.21 17.37
C ARG A 146 9.18 0.84 17.05
N ARG A 147 10.47 0.52 17.22
CA ARG A 147 11.58 1.43 16.87
C ARG A 147 11.58 1.76 15.38
N VAL A 148 11.44 0.76 14.51
CA VAL A 148 11.35 0.97 13.06
C VAL A 148 10.16 1.85 12.68
N ALA A 149 8.99 1.63 13.29
CA ALA A 149 7.81 2.46 13.06
C ALA A 149 8.01 3.92 13.50
N TRP A 150 8.69 4.15 14.64
CA TRP A 150 9.02 5.48 15.11
C TRP A 150 10.05 6.18 14.19
N ILE A 151 11.12 5.51 13.82
CA ILE A 151 12.15 6.06 12.93
C ILE A 151 11.55 6.40 11.56
N GLY A 152 10.76 5.47 10.98
CA GLY A 152 10.06 5.71 9.73
C GLY A 152 9.07 6.87 9.81
N GLY A 153 8.30 6.96 10.90
CA GLY A 153 7.37 8.06 11.12
C GLY A 153 8.07 9.43 11.26
N LEU A 154 9.20 9.48 11.95
CA LEU A 154 10.00 10.71 12.09
C LEU A 154 10.62 11.11 10.75
N ALA A 155 11.16 10.17 9.98
CA ALA A 155 11.72 10.44 8.66
C ALA A 155 10.64 10.97 7.69
N ALA A 156 9.46 10.35 7.72
CA ALA A 156 8.30 10.79 6.94
C ALA A 156 7.88 12.23 7.31
N LEU A 157 7.79 12.52 8.62
CA LEU A 157 7.46 13.85 9.11
C LEU A 157 8.52 14.89 8.69
N ALA A 158 9.79 14.55 8.79
CA ALA A 158 10.88 15.43 8.35
C ALA A 158 10.81 15.76 6.86
N LEU A 159 10.48 14.77 6.00
CA LEU A 159 10.28 14.99 4.57
C LEU A 159 9.09 15.91 4.26
N VAL A 160 7.98 15.76 5.00
CA VAL A 160 6.80 16.61 4.83
C VAL A 160 7.05 18.03 5.33
N LEU A 161 7.81 18.18 6.42
CA LEU A 161 8.11 19.49 7.02
C LEU A 161 9.29 20.21 6.35
N ARG A 162 10.05 19.55 5.47
CA ARG A 162 11.20 20.13 4.80
C ARG A 162 10.92 21.52 4.18
N PRO A 163 9.81 21.75 3.44
CA PRO A 163 9.52 23.05 2.85
C PRO A 163 9.19 24.15 3.87
N LEU A 164 9.01 23.82 5.15
CA LEU A 164 8.81 24.81 6.24
C LEU A 164 10.11 25.14 6.95
N LEU A 165 11.20 24.42 6.67
CA LEU A 165 12.51 24.56 7.29
C LEU A 165 13.53 25.23 6.36
N GLU A 166 13.21 25.40 5.08
CA GLU A 166 13.93 26.18 4.04
C GLU A 166 13.27 27.55 3.84
#